data_e8fe1ac7a28635741c43d151f8f4c515
#
_entry.id   e8fe1ac7a28635741c43d151f8f4c515
#
_cell.length_a   1.000
_cell.length_b   1.000
_cell.length_c   1.000
_cell.angle_alpha   90.00
_cell.angle_beta   90.00
_cell.angle_gamma   90.00
#
_symmetry.space_group_name_H-M   'P 1'
#
loop_
_entity.id
_entity.type
_entity.pdbx_description
1 polymer ?
#
loop_
_entity_poly.entity_id
_entity_poly.type
_entity_poly.pdbx_seq_one_letter_code
_entity_poly.pdbx_strand_id
1 'polypeptide(L)'
;MSLSNSEKLLNSLFYEADVFNIGAKSKNNAGRASEQQPILGILSTDKGNNYPRFIKLRRINDYTGLSLKKNIEQCCILTHAALLNTDGEKGFNTLNEEIQVKNEKISYEEKNHRLLWLNIIIGNIKNNITGIYHGITKREMPLFLNEQEYRFNHRNMRKTVMDKIKKYLQKSFPISHRLIVYILNISAPHFS
;
A
#
# COMPACT_ATOMS: atom_id res chain seq x y z
N MET A 1 5.08 -6.48 -15.59
CA MET A 1 5.69 -5.16 -15.38
C MET A 1 5.62 -4.85 -13.90
N SER A 2 6.66 -5.12 -13.12
CA SER A 2 6.68 -4.73 -11.72
C SER A 2 7.04 -3.25 -11.66
N LEU A 3 6.08 -2.44 -11.23
CA LEU A 3 6.32 -1.04 -10.95
C LEU A 3 7.33 -0.98 -9.80
N SER A 4 8.51 -0.52 -10.07
CA SER A 4 9.73 -0.64 -9.24
C SER A 4 9.73 0.11 -7.89
N ASN A 5 8.57 0.36 -7.29
CA ASN A 5 8.46 0.89 -5.93
C ASN A 5 8.38 -0.20 -4.84
N SER A 6 8.29 -1.48 -5.26
CA SER A 6 8.22 -2.60 -4.33
C SER A 6 9.51 -2.82 -3.53
N GLU A 7 10.63 -2.31 -4.00
CA GLU A 7 11.95 -2.56 -3.40
C GLU A 7 12.37 -1.54 -2.34
N LYS A 8 11.74 -0.35 -2.31
CA LYS A 8 12.13 0.67 -1.34
C LYS A 8 11.40 0.43 -0.01
N LEU A 9 12.17 0.13 1.03
CA LEU A 9 11.65 0.01 2.39
C LEU A 9 11.10 1.35 2.89
N LEU A 10 10.04 1.30 3.70
CA LEU A 10 9.57 2.45 4.44
C LEU A 10 10.58 2.79 5.54
N ASN A 11 10.96 4.06 5.62
CA ASN A 11 11.83 4.58 6.66
C ASN A 11 11.11 5.72 7.38
N SER A 12 10.66 5.46 8.59
CA SER A 12 9.95 6.43 9.44
C SER A 12 10.10 6.04 10.91
N LEU A 13 9.81 6.99 11.78
CA LEU A 13 9.67 6.72 13.22
C LEU A 13 8.21 6.41 13.62
N PHE A 14 7.26 6.59 12.70
CA PHE A 14 5.84 6.39 12.96
C PHE A 14 5.20 5.59 11.84
N TYR A 15 4.53 4.51 12.24
CA TYR A 15 3.81 3.63 11.36
C TYR A 15 2.39 3.39 11.86
N GLU A 16 1.48 3.22 10.93
CA GLU A 16 0.15 2.64 11.14
C GLU A 16 0.10 1.33 10.39
N ALA A 17 -0.40 0.26 10.99
CA ALA A 17 -0.61 -1.02 10.31
C ALA A 17 -1.96 -1.63 10.67
N ASP A 18 -2.61 -2.19 9.66
CA ASP A 18 -3.86 -2.93 9.80
C ASP A 18 -3.95 -4.04 8.76
N VAL A 19 -4.72 -5.08 9.09
CA VAL A 19 -5.01 -6.18 8.17
C VAL A 19 -6.46 -6.11 7.75
N PHE A 20 -6.71 -5.91 6.48
CA PHE A 20 -8.04 -5.85 5.91
C PHE A 20 -8.25 -6.89 4.82
N ASN A 21 -9.50 -7.24 4.56
CA ASN A 21 -9.86 -8.25 3.58
C ASN A 21 -10.37 -7.63 2.29
N ILE A 22 -9.93 -8.19 1.16
CA ILE A 22 -10.40 -7.87 -0.20
C ILE A 22 -10.97 -9.12 -0.85
N GLY A 23 -12.06 -8.97 -1.60
CA GLY A 23 -12.74 -10.03 -2.33
C GLY A 23 -14.19 -10.21 -1.92
N ALA A 24 -14.92 -11.05 -2.64
CA ALA A 24 -16.32 -11.33 -2.36
C ALA A 24 -16.48 -12.09 -1.03
N LYS A 25 -17.47 -11.71 -0.26
CA LYS A 25 -17.91 -12.53 0.88
C LYS A 25 -18.63 -13.76 0.33
N SER A 26 -18.18 -14.95 0.68
CA SER A 26 -18.97 -16.14 0.37
C SER A 26 -20.29 -16.09 1.15
N LYS A 27 -21.40 -16.56 0.53
CA LYS A 27 -22.71 -16.52 1.17
C LYS A 27 -22.76 -17.31 2.47
N ASN A 28 -21.88 -18.30 2.65
CA ASN A 28 -21.92 -19.26 3.76
C ASN A 28 -20.82 -19.07 4.81
N ASN A 29 -19.78 -18.28 4.52
CA ASN A 29 -18.65 -18.10 5.44
C ASN A 29 -18.34 -16.60 5.60
N ALA A 30 -18.58 -16.06 6.77
CA ALA A 30 -18.21 -14.70 7.14
C ALA A 30 -16.85 -14.68 7.87
N GLY A 31 -16.08 -13.61 7.70
CA GLY A 31 -14.82 -13.41 8.41
C GLY A 31 -13.64 -14.16 7.80
N ARG A 32 -12.75 -14.68 8.65
CA ARG A 32 -11.47 -15.33 8.27
C ARG A 32 -11.63 -16.58 7.40
N ALA A 33 -12.80 -17.21 7.42
CA ALA A 33 -13.13 -18.39 6.61
C ALA A 33 -13.69 -18.05 5.22
N SER A 34 -13.79 -16.77 4.85
CA SER A 34 -14.28 -16.32 3.55
C SER A 34 -13.21 -16.51 2.45
N GLU A 35 -13.63 -16.48 1.19
CA GLU A 35 -12.70 -16.45 0.05
C GLU A 35 -11.92 -15.14 -0.08
N GLN A 36 -12.14 -14.23 0.84
CA GLN A 36 -11.46 -12.95 0.90
C GLN A 36 -9.96 -13.14 1.12
N GLN A 37 -9.18 -12.28 0.48
CA GLN A 37 -7.73 -12.28 0.65
C GLN A 37 -7.33 -11.26 1.71
N PRO A 38 -6.57 -11.66 2.75
CA PRO A 38 -6.06 -10.74 3.74
C PRO A 38 -4.91 -9.92 3.16
N ILE A 39 -4.99 -8.62 3.37
CA ILE A 39 -4.01 -7.64 2.93
C ILE A 39 -3.48 -6.89 4.15
N LEU A 40 -2.18 -6.91 4.34
CA LEU A 40 -1.49 -6.07 5.30
C LEU A 40 -1.23 -4.70 4.65
N GLY A 41 -1.78 -3.65 5.24
CA GLY A 41 -1.47 -2.27 4.91
C GLY A 41 -0.53 -1.69 5.96
N ILE A 42 0.54 -1.05 5.52
CA ILE A 42 1.51 -0.36 6.38
C ILE A 42 1.69 1.05 5.85
N LEU A 43 1.40 2.04 6.66
CA LEU A 43 1.51 3.45 6.33
C LEU A 43 2.60 4.10 7.18
N SER A 44 3.55 4.79 6.56
CA SER A 44 4.46 5.67 7.27
C SER A 44 3.87 7.06 7.41
N THR A 45 3.99 7.66 8.59
CA THR A 45 3.49 9.00 8.89
C THR A 45 4.59 9.90 9.43
N ASP A 46 4.39 11.21 9.39
CA ASP A 46 5.27 12.19 10.02
C ASP A 46 4.85 12.51 11.45
N LYS A 47 5.86 12.63 12.33
CA LYS A 47 5.63 13.15 13.69
C LYS A 47 5.33 14.65 13.63
N GLY A 48 4.18 15.05 14.00
CA GLY A 48 3.82 16.46 14.09
C GLY A 48 2.59 16.83 13.31
N ASN A 49 2.41 16.30 12.10
CA ASN A 49 1.21 16.54 11.29
C ASN A 49 0.31 15.30 11.13
N ASN A 50 0.72 14.15 11.68
CA ASN A 50 0.08 12.86 11.38
C ASN A 50 -0.21 12.68 9.88
N TYR A 51 0.64 13.27 9.02
CA TYR A 51 0.41 13.29 7.59
C TYR A 51 0.93 12.00 6.96
N PRO A 52 0.13 11.33 6.12
CA PRO A 52 0.52 10.08 5.50
C PRO A 52 1.63 10.33 4.48
N ARG A 53 2.72 9.55 4.57
CA ARG A 53 3.88 9.64 3.66
C ARG A 53 3.81 8.61 2.55
N PHE A 54 4.11 7.37 2.89
CA PHE A 54 4.20 6.26 1.97
C PHE A 54 3.44 5.07 2.52
N ILE A 55 2.86 4.28 1.63
CA ILE A 55 2.15 3.04 1.97
C ILE A 55 2.83 1.83 1.34
N LYS A 56 2.76 0.70 2.03
CA LYS A 56 3.02 -0.64 1.52
C LYS A 56 1.77 -1.50 1.68
N LEU A 57 1.47 -2.28 0.65
CA LEU A 57 0.34 -3.19 0.62
C LEU A 57 0.85 -4.58 0.29
N ARG A 58 0.62 -5.55 1.17
CA ARG A 58 1.09 -6.92 1.00
C ARG A 58 -0.04 -7.92 1.21
N ARG A 59 -0.22 -8.81 0.25
CA ARG A 59 -1.05 -9.97 0.47
C ARG A 59 -0.34 -10.90 1.46
N ILE A 60 -1.03 -11.28 2.51
CA ILE A 60 -0.55 -12.23 3.51
C ILE A 60 -1.37 -13.52 3.42
N ASN A 61 -0.81 -14.62 3.91
CA ASN A 61 -1.49 -15.92 3.89
C ASN A 61 -2.31 -16.16 5.15
N ASP A 62 -1.85 -15.60 6.27
CA ASP A 62 -2.46 -15.78 7.59
C ASP A 62 -2.21 -14.55 8.49
N TYR A 63 -2.83 -14.57 9.66
CA TYR A 63 -2.75 -13.50 10.67
C TYR A 63 -1.78 -13.85 11.81
N THR A 64 -0.91 -14.86 11.63
CA THR A 64 0.04 -15.25 12.67
C THR A 64 1.07 -14.15 12.89
N GLY A 65 1.55 -14.04 14.13
CA GLY A 65 2.56 -13.05 14.46
C GLY A 65 3.83 -13.19 13.64
N LEU A 66 4.25 -14.44 13.34
CA LEU A 66 5.42 -14.71 12.52
C LEU A 66 5.23 -14.22 11.08
N SER A 67 4.05 -14.43 10.50
CA SER A 67 3.72 -13.94 9.16
C SER A 67 3.70 -12.43 9.09
N LEU A 68 3.07 -11.77 10.07
CA LEU A 68 3.03 -10.31 10.16
C LEU A 68 4.42 -9.72 10.35
N LYS A 69 5.22 -10.27 11.29
CA LYS A 69 6.59 -9.85 11.53
C LYS A 69 7.43 -9.91 10.26
N LYS A 70 7.47 -11.05 9.58
CA LYS A 70 8.21 -11.25 8.33
C LYS A 70 7.82 -10.24 7.25
N ASN A 71 6.52 -9.98 7.07
CA ASN A 71 6.05 -9.04 6.05
C ASN A 71 6.38 -7.59 6.41
N ILE A 72 6.34 -7.21 7.68
CA ILE A 72 6.69 -5.87 8.13
C ILE A 72 8.18 -5.62 7.98
N GLU A 73 9.04 -6.55 8.39
CA GLU A 73 10.49 -6.48 8.20
C GLU A 73 10.89 -6.31 6.72
N GLN A 74 10.17 -6.97 5.82
CA GLN A 74 10.37 -6.82 4.38
C GLN A 74 9.90 -5.48 3.82
N CYS A 75 9.04 -4.77 4.53
CA CYS A 75 8.46 -3.50 4.09
C CYS A 75 9.05 -2.27 4.75
N CYS A 76 9.58 -2.39 5.96
CA CYS A 76 9.97 -1.28 6.82
C CYS A 76 11.38 -1.44 7.37
N ILE A 77 12.06 -0.32 7.56
CA ILE A 77 13.26 -0.25 8.39
C ILE A 77 12.78 -0.07 9.82
N LEU A 78 12.93 -1.11 10.63
CA LEU A 78 12.52 -1.11 12.03
C LEU A 78 13.68 -0.60 12.91
N THR A 79 13.33 0.27 13.85
CA THR A 79 14.25 0.78 14.88
C THR A 79 13.53 0.79 16.22
N HIS A 80 14.24 0.60 17.32
CA HIS A 80 13.65 0.66 18.67
C HIS A 80 12.98 1.99 19.01
N ALA A 81 13.33 3.07 18.29
CA ALA A 81 12.67 4.37 18.43
C ALA A 81 11.37 4.49 17.62
N ALA A 82 11.08 3.53 16.75
CA ALA A 82 9.89 3.57 15.93
C ALA A 82 8.64 3.14 16.71
N LEU A 83 7.53 3.79 16.43
CA LEU A 83 6.21 3.50 16.98
C LEU A 83 5.29 2.94 15.91
N LEU A 84 4.70 1.78 16.17
CA LEU A 84 3.69 1.15 15.34
C LEU A 84 2.32 1.19 16.04
N ASN A 85 1.37 1.90 15.44
CA ASN A 85 -0.04 1.88 15.86
C ASN A 85 -0.80 0.80 15.11
N THR A 86 -1.57 -0.04 15.82
CA THR A 86 -2.35 -1.13 15.22
C THR A 86 -3.74 -1.23 15.83
N ASP A 87 -4.65 -1.96 15.17
CA ASP A 87 -6.06 -2.13 15.55
C ASP A 87 -6.33 -3.38 16.40
N GLY A 88 -5.47 -3.70 17.35
CA GLY A 88 -5.75 -4.76 18.33
C GLY A 88 -5.55 -6.19 17.80
N GLU A 89 -5.04 -6.41 16.60
CA GLU A 89 -4.66 -7.74 16.12
C GLU A 89 -3.46 -8.26 16.91
N LYS A 90 -3.64 -9.38 17.64
CA LYS A 90 -2.63 -9.91 18.57
C LYS A 90 -1.30 -10.27 17.90
N GLY A 91 -1.33 -10.61 16.61
CA GLY A 91 -0.13 -10.94 15.85
C GLY A 91 0.92 -9.82 15.82
N PHE A 92 0.52 -8.56 15.94
CA PHE A 92 1.47 -7.44 15.97
C PHE A 92 2.31 -7.38 17.26
N ASN A 93 1.88 -8.01 18.35
CA ASN A 93 2.64 -8.03 19.60
C ASN A 93 3.99 -8.74 19.48
N THR A 94 4.19 -9.58 18.47
CA THR A 94 5.47 -10.23 18.21
C THR A 94 6.58 -9.25 17.79
N LEU A 95 6.23 -8.02 17.46
CA LEU A 95 7.18 -6.95 17.08
C LEU A 95 7.68 -6.12 18.26
N ASN A 96 7.16 -6.34 19.49
CA ASN A 96 7.52 -5.55 20.67
C ASN A 96 9.02 -5.56 21.02
N GLU A 97 9.76 -6.56 20.57
CA GLU A 97 11.22 -6.64 20.77
C GLU A 97 11.99 -5.69 19.85
N GLU A 98 11.42 -5.28 18.73
CA GLU A 98 12.10 -4.52 17.67
C GLU A 98 11.64 -3.07 17.59
N ILE A 99 10.37 -2.84 17.88
CA ILE A 99 9.74 -1.51 17.84
C ILE A 99 8.73 -1.37 18.97
N GLN A 100 8.36 -0.13 19.28
CA GLN A 100 7.26 0.14 20.20
C GLN A 100 5.93 -0.11 19.52
N VAL A 101 5.19 -1.14 19.94
CA VAL A 101 3.85 -1.46 19.39
C VAL A 101 2.77 -0.93 20.32
N LYS A 102 1.93 -0.04 19.82
CA LYS A 102 0.65 0.34 20.46
C LYS A 102 -0.47 -0.47 19.83
N ASN A 103 -0.70 -1.65 20.40
CA ASN A 103 -1.69 -2.59 19.94
C ASN A 103 -2.88 -2.64 20.93
N GLU A 104 -3.83 -1.74 20.76
CA GLU A 104 -5.00 -1.65 21.60
C GLU A 104 -6.26 -1.85 20.78
N LYS A 105 -7.21 -2.65 21.30
CA LYS A 105 -8.58 -2.67 20.76
C LYS A 105 -9.20 -1.30 20.98
N ILE A 106 -9.37 -0.58 19.92
CA ILE A 106 -9.87 0.79 19.93
C ILE A 106 -11.38 0.73 19.76
N SER A 107 -12.12 1.51 20.58
CA SER A 107 -13.56 1.70 20.37
C SER A 107 -13.80 2.34 18.98
N TYR A 108 -15.00 2.17 18.42
CA TYR A 108 -15.35 2.70 17.09
C TYR A 108 -15.09 4.22 16.99
N GLU A 109 -15.27 4.95 18.06
CA GLU A 109 -15.04 6.39 18.14
C GLU A 109 -13.56 6.76 18.13
N GLU A 110 -12.71 5.97 18.79
CA GLU A 110 -11.25 6.18 18.84
C GLU A 110 -10.51 5.69 17.57
N LYS A 111 -11.06 4.73 16.83
CA LYS A 111 -10.47 4.25 15.55
C LYS A 111 -10.19 5.38 14.58
N ASN A 112 -11.05 6.37 14.55
CA ASN A 112 -10.90 7.52 13.66
C ASN A 112 -9.66 8.38 13.99
N HIS A 113 -9.11 8.30 15.20
CA HIS A 113 -7.99 9.15 15.60
C HIS A 113 -6.62 8.48 15.47
N ARG A 114 -6.52 7.16 15.63
CA ARG A 114 -5.21 6.46 15.66
C ARG A 114 -4.78 5.88 14.32
N LEU A 115 -5.71 5.35 13.53
CA LEU A 115 -5.46 4.79 12.19
C LEU A 115 -6.23 5.57 11.12
N LEU A 116 -6.44 6.87 11.33
CA LEU A 116 -7.31 7.70 10.50
C LEU A 116 -6.93 7.62 9.02
N TRP A 117 -5.67 7.85 8.73
CA TRP A 117 -5.20 7.89 7.34
C TRP A 117 -5.19 6.52 6.70
N LEU A 118 -4.75 5.50 7.43
CA LEU A 118 -4.76 4.13 6.91
C LEU A 118 -6.19 3.67 6.62
N ASN A 119 -7.16 3.96 7.49
CA ASN A 119 -8.57 3.65 7.28
C ASN A 119 -9.17 4.37 6.06
N ILE A 120 -8.84 5.65 5.86
CA ILE A 120 -9.26 6.41 4.66
C ILE A 120 -8.69 5.74 3.40
N ILE A 121 -7.42 5.38 3.41
CA ILE A 121 -6.77 4.74 2.26
C ILE A 121 -7.39 3.36 1.98
N ILE A 122 -7.62 2.55 3.01
CA ILE A 122 -8.29 1.24 2.88
C ILE A 122 -9.70 1.42 2.30
N GLY A 123 -10.46 2.41 2.77
CA GLY A 123 -11.77 2.76 2.22
C GLY A 123 -11.71 3.09 0.73
N ASN A 124 -10.75 3.92 0.32
CA ASN A 124 -10.54 4.28 -1.08
C ASN A 124 -10.13 3.07 -1.94
N ILE A 125 -9.27 2.17 -1.43
CA ILE A 125 -8.89 0.93 -2.11
C ILE A 125 -10.13 0.05 -2.34
N LYS A 126 -10.96 -0.15 -1.31
CA LYS A 126 -12.20 -0.94 -1.41
C LYS A 126 -13.18 -0.31 -2.40
N ASN A 127 -13.35 1.01 -2.38
CA ASN A 127 -14.20 1.73 -3.32
C ASN A 127 -13.69 1.63 -4.77
N ASN A 128 -12.39 1.66 -4.99
CA ASN A 128 -11.82 1.45 -6.33
C ASN A 128 -12.15 0.06 -6.87
N ILE A 129 -12.10 -0.98 -6.01
CA ILE A 129 -12.44 -2.35 -6.42
C ILE A 129 -13.90 -2.44 -6.87
N THR A 130 -14.82 -1.88 -6.11
CA THR A 130 -16.25 -1.96 -6.42
C THR A 130 -16.67 -1.03 -7.55
N GLY A 131 -16.15 0.20 -7.57
CA GLY A 131 -16.57 1.25 -8.49
C GLY A 131 -15.86 1.25 -9.84
N ILE A 132 -14.57 0.85 -9.89
CA ILE A 132 -13.78 0.92 -11.12
C ILE A 132 -13.51 -0.47 -11.69
N TYR A 133 -13.07 -1.39 -10.86
CA TYR A 133 -12.65 -2.73 -11.32
C TYR A 133 -13.77 -3.76 -11.30
N HIS A 134 -14.92 -3.46 -10.65
CA HIS A 134 -16.07 -4.37 -10.50
C HIS A 134 -15.73 -5.76 -9.94
N GLY A 135 -14.64 -5.85 -9.23
CA GLY A 135 -14.08 -7.07 -8.65
C GLY A 135 -12.65 -7.32 -9.11
N ILE A 136 -11.92 -8.11 -8.34
CA ILE A 136 -10.51 -8.46 -8.62
C ILE A 136 -10.31 -9.92 -8.30
N THR A 137 -9.69 -10.65 -9.23
CA THR A 137 -9.34 -12.06 -9.01
C THR A 137 -8.09 -12.20 -8.13
N LYS A 138 -7.91 -13.38 -7.53
CA LYS A 138 -6.70 -13.69 -6.75
C LYS A 138 -5.40 -13.51 -7.55
N ARG A 139 -5.45 -13.74 -8.86
CA ARG A 139 -4.32 -13.62 -9.77
C ARG A 139 -3.94 -12.15 -10.01
N GLU A 140 -4.93 -11.29 -10.11
CA GLU A 140 -4.74 -9.86 -10.40
C GLU A 140 -4.43 -9.03 -9.15
N MET A 141 -4.72 -9.57 -7.97
CA MET A 141 -4.53 -8.89 -6.69
C MET A 141 -3.14 -8.24 -6.52
N PRO A 142 -2.01 -8.92 -6.80
CA PRO A 142 -0.69 -8.31 -6.65
C PRO A 142 -0.48 -7.08 -7.55
N LEU A 143 -0.98 -7.13 -8.79
CA LEU A 143 -0.88 -6.01 -9.73
C LEU A 143 -1.71 -4.83 -9.25
N PHE A 144 -2.93 -5.09 -8.79
CA PHE A 144 -3.81 -4.07 -8.24
C PHE A 144 -3.20 -3.40 -7.00
N LEU A 145 -2.68 -4.17 -6.04
CA LEU A 145 -2.05 -3.63 -4.84
C LEU A 145 -0.84 -2.76 -5.19
N ASN A 146 0.00 -3.21 -6.14
CA ASN A 146 1.13 -2.43 -6.63
C ASN A 146 0.68 -1.12 -7.30
N GLU A 147 -0.43 -1.12 -8.02
CA GLU A 147 -0.99 0.08 -8.62
C GLU A 147 -1.49 1.06 -7.55
N GLN A 148 -2.25 0.59 -6.55
CA GLN A 148 -2.75 1.45 -5.47
C GLN A 148 -1.59 2.03 -4.65
N GLU A 149 -0.59 1.21 -4.31
CA GLU A 149 0.64 1.65 -3.64
C GLU A 149 1.36 2.72 -4.47
N TYR A 150 1.52 2.48 -5.77
CA TYR A 150 2.14 3.44 -6.67
C TYR A 150 1.39 4.77 -6.73
N ARG A 151 0.07 4.73 -6.97
CA ARG A 151 -0.77 5.94 -7.06
C ARG A 151 -0.67 6.77 -5.79
N PHE A 152 -0.76 6.14 -4.62
CA PHE A 152 -0.66 6.82 -3.35
C PHE A 152 0.73 7.41 -3.12
N ASN A 153 1.78 6.63 -3.31
CA ASN A 153 3.15 7.05 -3.04
C ASN A 153 3.65 8.16 -3.98
N HIS A 154 2.99 8.34 -5.12
CA HIS A 154 3.32 9.38 -6.10
C HIS A 154 2.29 10.53 -6.18
N ARG A 155 1.32 10.59 -5.26
CA ARG A 155 0.23 11.59 -5.31
C ARG A 155 0.71 13.04 -5.27
N ASN A 156 1.81 13.30 -4.60
CA ASN A 156 2.39 14.65 -4.44
C ASN A 156 3.51 14.98 -5.44
N MET A 157 3.72 14.11 -6.43
CA MET A 157 4.75 14.40 -7.44
C MET A 157 4.30 15.53 -8.38
N ARG A 158 5.01 16.66 -8.34
CA ARG A 158 4.81 17.82 -9.23
C ARG A 158 5.28 17.58 -10.67
N LYS A 159 5.77 16.39 -11.00
CA LYS A 159 6.24 16.07 -12.34
C LYS A 159 5.07 15.93 -13.29
N THR A 160 5.24 16.44 -14.50
CA THR A 160 4.24 16.30 -15.57
C THR A 160 4.00 14.83 -15.88
N VAL A 161 2.81 14.50 -16.38
CA VAL A 161 2.47 13.13 -16.83
C VAL A 161 3.52 12.61 -17.82
N MET A 162 3.99 13.48 -18.71
CA MET A 162 4.99 13.17 -19.71
C MET A 162 6.34 12.74 -19.11
N ASP A 163 6.80 13.42 -18.06
CA ASP A 163 8.06 13.04 -17.38
C ASP A 163 7.93 11.70 -16.67
N LYS A 164 6.74 11.40 -16.14
CA LYS A 164 6.44 10.09 -15.57
C LYS A 164 6.48 9.00 -16.63
N ILE A 165 5.84 9.22 -17.79
CA ILE A 165 5.85 8.29 -18.92
C ILE A 165 7.29 8.05 -19.43
N LYS A 166 8.06 9.11 -19.62
CA LYS A 166 9.48 9.02 -20.01
C LYS A 166 10.28 8.13 -19.06
N LYS A 167 10.14 8.38 -17.75
CA LYS A 167 10.84 7.60 -16.72
C LYS A 167 10.43 6.13 -16.70
N TYR A 168 9.14 5.83 -16.99
CA TYR A 168 8.67 4.45 -17.11
C TYR A 168 9.22 3.75 -18.32
N LEU A 169 9.16 4.39 -19.48
CA LEU A 169 9.71 3.85 -20.73
C LEU A 169 11.20 3.55 -20.58
N GLN A 170 11.96 4.44 -19.95
CA GLN A 170 13.39 4.23 -19.70
C GLN A 170 13.70 3.06 -18.77
N LYS A 171 12.81 2.75 -17.80
CA LYS A 171 13.01 1.66 -16.85
C LYS A 171 12.48 0.31 -17.31
N SER A 172 11.46 0.32 -18.17
CA SER A 172 10.71 -0.90 -18.53
C SER A 172 11.27 -1.63 -19.73
N PHE A 173 12.00 -0.93 -20.60
CA PHE A 173 12.61 -1.49 -21.80
C PHE A 173 13.95 -0.80 -22.06
N PRO A 174 14.91 -1.48 -22.66
CA PRO A 174 16.10 -0.84 -23.26
C PRO A 174 15.67 -0.09 -24.54
N ILE A 175 14.74 0.85 -24.39
CA ILE A 175 14.25 1.67 -25.50
C ILE A 175 15.30 2.73 -25.78
N SER A 176 15.82 2.73 -26.98
CA SER A 176 16.76 3.77 -27.41
C SER A 176 16.12 5.15 -27.31
N HIS A 177 16.91 6.15 -26.97
CA HIS A 177 16.46 7.56 -26.92
C HIS A 177 15.71 7.98 -28.19
N ARG A 178 16.12 7.45 -29.36
CA ARG A 178 15.46 7.69 -30.66
C ARG A 178 14.01 7.23 -30.71
N LEU A 179 13.70 6.06 -30.14
CA LEU A 179 12.32 5.55 -30.11
C LEU A 179 11.42 6.38 -29.19
N ILE A 180 11.96 6.87 -28.08
CA ILE A 180 11.23 7.77 -27.18
C ILE A 180 10.88 9.07 -27.89
N VAL A 181 11.85 9.68 -28.60
CA VAL A 181 11.64 10.90 -29.39
C VAL A 181 10.62 10.68 -30.50
N TYR A 182 10.70 9.55 -31.19
CA TYR A 182 9.74 9.18 -32.25
C TYR A 182 8.31 9.07 -31.71
N ILE A 183 8.09 8.35 -30.59
CA ILE A 183 6.77 8.22 -29.97
C ILE A 183 6.21 9.57 -29.51
N LEU A 184 7.06 10.45 -28.97
CA LEU A 184 6.64 11.76 -28.48
C LEU A 184 6.31 12.72 -29.63
N ASN A 185 6.98 12.60 -30.77
CA ASN A 185 6.72 13.44 -31.95
C ASN A 185 5.42 13.05 -32.68
N ILE A 186 5.02 11.76 -32.61
CA ILE A 186 3.73 11.31 -33.17
C ILE A 186 2.55 11.85 -32.34
N SER A 187 2.74 12.09 -31.05
CA SER A 187 1.68 12.55 -30.15
C SER A 187 1.58 14.07 -30.04
N ALA A 188 2.43 14.83 -30.71
CA ALA A 188 2.30 16.28 -30.77
C ALA A 188 1.26 16.64 -31.85
N PRO A 189 0.07 17.16 -31.52
CA PRO A 189 -0.84 17.67 -32.53
C PRO A 189 -0.17 18.86 -33.22
N HIS A 190 -0.07 18.82 -34.55
CA HIS A 190 0.22 19.99 -35.34
C HIS A 190 -0.97 20.95 -35.19
N PHE A 191 -0.90 21.89 -34.26
CA PHE A 191 -1.73 23.07 -34.29
C PHE A 191 -1.11 24.02 -35.34
N SER A 192 -1.68 24.01 -36.52
CA SER A 192 -1.53 25.07 -37.52
C SER A 192 -2.53 26.15 -37.20
#